data_83a710c5a9dad9be1d615eef1d052db3
#
_entry.id   83a710c5a9dad9be1d615eef1d052db3
#
_cell.length_a   1.000
_cell.length_b   1.000
_cell.length_c   1.000
_cell.angle_alpha   90.00
_cell.angle_beta   90.00
_cell.angle_gamma   90.00
#
_symmetry.space_group_name_H-M   'P 1'
#
loop_
_entity.id
_entity.type
_entity.pdbx_description
1 polymer ?
#
loop_
_entity_poly.entity_id
_entity_poly.type
_entity_poly.pdbx_seq_one_letter_code
_entity_poly.pdbx_strand_id
1 'polypeptide(L)'
;YMTAANTFQRIKLALRGHWIRLRSALGRESTSRVVRFLIGFVFISEFSLTYPTTRLEEWCGMTAKAASTSRILLEVFSALPAVLYKYFCLNCDWRWCVFSSFIIVTMTPQLVYYLMATLNPAARNVDLYAVVSSLTGFLRSTIVVLELAIAAEIAPVGGEGAFVGIIVSMAASMRFLANTVSNLIGFMFKDVENSVASTEDPDRMQVAFALVLSHIIQVVGLVALVFLPKQKRDLQRLHRYGSKNGKCTTWWIMACLAVSFLVSTIFNALAISPSTSCLGIVGGNGC
;
A
#
# COMPACT_ATOMS: atom_id res chain seq x y z
N TYR A 1 -33.88 -34.65 -9.87
CA TYR A 1 -32.63 -34.55 -10.67
C TYR A 1 -32.66 -33.44 -11.72
N MET A 2 -33.80 -33.08 -12.29
CA MET A 2 -33.93 -32.00 -13.28
C MET A 2 -33.67 -30.56 -12.72
N THR A 3 -33.92 -30.32 -11.46
CA THR A 3 -33.78 -29.01 -10.82
C THR A 3 -32.33 -28.61 -10.60
N ALA A 4 -31.42 -29.53 -10.22
CA ALA A 4 -30.01 -29.20 -9.93
C ALA A 4 -29.22 -28.86 -11.21
N ALA A 5 -29.43 -29.56 -12.30
CA ALA A 5 -28.80 -29.28 -13.60
C ALA A 5 -29.20 -27.91 -14.16
N ASN A 6 -30.48 -27.52 -14.02
CA ASN A 6 -30.98 -26.21 -14.41
C ASN A 6 -30.41 -25.09 -13.53
N THR A 7 -30.22 -25.33 -12.25
CA THR A 7 -29.61 -24.36 -11.32
C THR A 7 -28.14 -24.13 -11.68
N PHE A 8 -27.38 -25.18 -11.95
CA PHE A 8 -25.97 -25.07 -12.33
C PHE A 8 -25.78 -24.32 -13.67
N GLN A 9 -26.63 -24.58 -14.65
CA GLN A 9 -26.61 -23.83 -15.92
C GLN A 9 -26.94 -22.34 -15.72
N ARG A 10 -27.92 -22.01 -14.89
CA ARG A 10 -28.27 -20.62 -14.54
C ARG A 10 -27.10 -19.90 -13.85
N ILE A 11 -26.45 -20.54 -12.91
CA ILE A 11 -25.25 -20.00 -12.23
C ILE A 11 -24.12 -19.78 -13.24
N LYS A 12 -23.84 -20.73 -14.12
CA LYS A 12 -22.83 -20.59 -15.19
C LYS A 12 -23.10 -19.43 -16.13
N LEU A 13 -24.36 -19.25 -16.55
CA LEU A 13 -24.77 -18.14 -17.41
C LEU A 13 -24.65 -16.79 -16.67
N ALA A 14 -25.06 -16.73 -15.41
CA ALA A 14 -24.92 -15.54 -14.60
C ALA A 14 -23.44 -15.16 -14.41
N LEU A 15 -22.59 -16.11 -14.06
CA LEU A 15 -21.14 -15.92 -13.93
C LEU A 15 -20.51 -15.43 -15.25
N ARG A 16 -20.90 -16.03 -16.37
CA ARG A 16 -20.41 -15.59 -17.69
C ARG A 16 -20.85 -14.14 -18.01
N GLY A 17 -22.09 -13.78 -17.67
CA GLY A 17 -22.60 -12.42 -17.84
C GLY A 17 -21.85 -11.40 -16.96
N HIS A 18 -21.58 -11.75 -15.69
CA HIS A 18 -20.78 -10.92 -14.80
C HIS A 18 -19.35 -10.78 -15.30
N TRP A 19 -18.73 -11.86 -15.75
CA TRP A 19 -17.38 -11.85 -16.31
C TRP A 19 -17.24 -10.93 -17.54
N ILE A 20 -18.19 -10.98 -18.46
CA ILE A 20 -18.19 -10.11 -19.64
C ILE A 20 -18.28 -8.64 -19.24
N ARG A 21 -19.18 -8.30 -18.30
CA ARG A 21 -19.33 -6.93 -17.78
C ARG A 21 -18.07 -6.45 -17.09
N LEU A 22 -17.51 -7.28 -16.23
CA LEU A 22 -16.26 -6.98 -15.51
C LEU A 22 -15.10 -6.74 -16.46
N ARG A 23 -14.91 -7.62 -17.43
CA ARG A 23 -13.88 -7.48 -18.48
C ARG A 23 -14.06 -6.21 -19.29
N SER A 24 -15.31 -5.83 -19.63
CA SER A 24 -15.62 -4.58 -20.32
C SER A 24 -15.28 -3.36 -19.45
N ALA A 25 -15.57 -3.39 -18.15
CA ALA A 25 -15.25 -2.33 -17.21
C ALA A 25 -13.73 -2.17 -17.03
N LEU A 26 -12.98 -3.28 -16.88
CA LEU A 26 -11.52 -3.28 -16.78
C LEU A 26 -10.84 -2.77 -18.05
N GLY A 27 -11.47 -2.92 -19.23
CA GLY A 27 -10.96 -2.43 -20.50
C GLY A 27 -11.16 -0.93 -20.75
N ARG A 28 -11.81 -0.19 -19.86
CA ARG A 28 -12.00 1.25 -19.99
C ARG A 28 -10.75 2.04 -19.58
N GLU A 29 -10.52 3.17 -20.22
CA GLU A 29 -9.39 4.05 -19.93
C GLU A 29 -9.42 4.55 -18.49
N SER A 30 -10.59 4.87 -17.93
CA SER A 30 -10.77 5.27 -16.53
C SER A 30 -10.21 4.24 -15.56
N THR A 31 -10.58 2.97 -15.75
CA THR A 31 -10.08 1.86 -14.92
C THR A 31 -8.57 1.66 -15.08
N SER A 32 -8.08 1.73 -16.31
CA SER A 32 -6.65 1.57 -16.59
C SER A 32 -5.80 2.66 -15.93
N ARG A 33 -6.26 3.90 -15.88
CA ARG A 33 -5.56 4.98 -15.18
C ARG A 33 -5.54 4.75 -13.67
N VAL A 34 -6.68 4.39 -13.09
CA VAL A 34 -6.78 4.08 -11.66
C VAL A 34 -5.86 2.92 -11.28
N VAL A 35 -5.87 1.86 -12.07
CA VAL A 35 -5.01 0.69 -11.82
C VAL A 35 -3.52 1.06 -11.89
N ARG A 36 -3.11 1.89 -12.86
CA ARG A 36 -1.72 2.37 -12.93
C ARG A 36 -1.34 3.23 -11.72
N PHE A 37 -2.27 4.06 -11.24
CA PHE A 37 -2.08 4.80 -10.01
C PHE A 37 -1.91 3.85 -8.81
N LEU A 38 -2.78 2.87 -8.65
CA LEU A 38 -2.72 1.92 -7.54
C LEU A 38 -1.41 1.10 -7.56
N ILE A 39 -1.05 0.55 -8.72
CA ILE A 39 0.20 -0.21 -8.86
C ILE A 39 1.40 0.68 -8.55
N GLY A 40 1.48 1.86 -9.15
CA GLY A 40 2.64 2.73 -8.99
C GLY A 40 2.71 3.39 -7.63
N PHE A 41 1.62 4.05 -7.20
CA PHE A 41 1.64 4.82 -5.96
C PHE A 41 1.60 3.93 -4.72
N VAL A 42 0.66 2.97 -4.66
CA VAL A 42 0.51 2.13 -3.45
C VAL A 42 1.73 1.26 -3.23
N PHE A 43 2.26 0.64 -4.29
CA PHE A 43 3.46 -0.18 -4.18
C PHE A 43 4.67 0.64 -3.70
N ILE A 44 4.90 1.82 -4.28
CA ILE A 44 6.09 2.61 -3.94
C ILE A 44 5.92 3.34 -2.60
N SER A 45 4.73 3.85 -2.27
CA SER A 45 4.49 4.55 -1.01
C SER A 45 4.54 3.65 0.23
N GLU A 46 4.22 2.36 0.08
CA GLU A 46 4.33 1.36 1.17
C GLU A 46 5.73 0.74 1.25
N PHE A 47 6.64 1.14 0.36
CA PHE A 47 8.02 0.66 0.43
C PHE A 47 8.72 1.23 1.67
N SER A 48 9.11 0.36 2.59
CA SER A 48 9.76 0.74 3.83
C SER A 48 10.79 -0.33 4.21
N LEU A 49 12.05 0.08 4.33
CA LEU A 49 13.09 -0.83 4.78
C LEU A 49 12.87 -1.19 6.25
N THR A 50 12.75 -2.47 6.55
CA THR A 50 12.46 -2.97 7.90
C THR A 50 13.66 -2.78 8.83
N TYR A 51 14.89 -2.96 8.32
CA TYR A 51 16.11 -2.86 9.11
C TYR A 51 16.25 -1.52 9.87
N PRO A 52 16.21 -0.33 9.21
CA PRO A 52 16.40 0.92 9.92
C PRO A 52 15.26 1.26 10.88
N THR A 53 14.04 0.85 10.60
CA THR A 53 12.89 1.07 11.49
C THR A 53 12.99 0.22 12.74
N THR A 54 13.38 -1.05 12.63
CA THR A 54 13.57 -1.94 13.78
C THR A 54 14.69 -1.45 14.68
N ARG A 55 15.83 -1.01 14.12
CA ARG A 55 16.92 -0.42 14.91
C ARG A 55 16.50 0.84 15.64
N LEU A 56 15.71 1.68 15.00
CA LEU A 56 15.19 2.90 15.60
C LEU A 56 14.20 2.60 16.74
N GLU A 57 13.37 1.57 16.60
CA GLU A 57 12.49 1.05 17.65
C GLU A 57 13.29 0.59 18.89
N GLU A 58 14.34 -0.17 18.66
CA GLU A 58 15.26 -0.62 19.73
C GLU A 58 15.93 0.58 20.44
N TRP A 59 16.47 1.54 19.68
CA TRP A 59 17.13 2.73 20.22
C TRP A 59 16.16 3.67 20.97
N CYS A 60 14.91 3.75 20.57
CA CYS A 60 13.89 4.51 21.29
C CYS A 60 13.34 3.76 22.52
N GLY A 61 13.72 2.50 22.73
CA GLY A 61 13.25 1.69 23.86
C GLY A 61 11.78 1.29 23.75
N MET A 62 11.31 0.91 22.54
CA MET A 62 9.93 0.52 22.31
C MET A 62 9.55 -0.71 23.14
N THR A 63 8.67 -0.51 24.12
CA THR A 63 8.09 -1.58 24.93
C THR A 63 6.81 -2.14 24.33
N ALA A 64 6.38 -3.32 24.76
CA ALA A 64 5.09 -3.91 24.32
C ALA A 64 3.90 -2.98 24.60
N LYS A 65 3.94 -2.21 25.71
CA LYS A 65 2.93 -1.21 26.04
C LYS A 65 2.94 -0.04 25.04
N ALA A 66 4.11 0.49 24.73
CA ALA A 66 4.26 1.57 23.75
C ALA A 66 3.84 1.13 22.35
N ALA A 67 4.17 -0.10 21.95
CA ALA A 67 3.71 -0.68 20.69
C ALA A 67 2.17 -0.80 20.60
N SER A 68 1.53 -1.17 21.71
CA SER A 68 0.05 -1.19 21.78
C SER A 68 -0.54 0.22 21.66
N THR A 69 0.06 1.20 22.32
CA THR A 69 -0.35 2.61 22.20
C THR A 69 -0.18 3.14 20.77
N SER A 70 0.95 2.83 20.13
CA SER A 70 1.18 3.20 18.72
C SER A 70 0.11 2.61 17.78
N ARG A 71 -0.32 1.37 18.01
CA ARG A 71 -1.42 0.76 17.23
C ARG A 71 -2.75 1.48 17.43
N ILE A 72 -3.08 1.86 18.67
CA ILE A 72 -4.30 2.64 18.94
C ILE A 72 -4.23 4.00 18.23
N LEU A 73 -3.10 4.69 18.30
CA LEU A 73 -2.90 5.96 17.61
C LEU A 73 -3.00 5.81 16.09
N LEU A 74 -2.46 4.73 15.53
CA LEU A 74 -2.56 4.42 14.11
C LEU A 74 -4.03 4.29 13.67
N GLU A 75 -4.87 3.61 14.45
CA GLU A 75 -6.30 3.49 14.16
C GLU A 75 -7.04 4.84 14.29
N VAL A 76 -6.68 5.65 15.29
CA VAL A 76 -7.22 7.02 15.43
C VAL A 76 -6.85 7.88 14.22
N PHE A 77 -5.57 7.89 13.81
CA PHE A 77 -5.14 8.61 12.62
C PHE A 77 -5.76 8.05 11.33
N SER A 78 -6.05 6.75 11.28
CA SER A 78 -6.76 6.13 10.15
C SER A 78 -8.23 6.56 10.06
N ALA A 79 -8.89 6.90 11.17
CA ALA A 79 -10.26 7.37 11.15
C ALA A 79 -10.41 8.80 10.61
N LEU A 80 -9.40 9.66 10.82
CA LEU A 80 -9.45 11.07 10.45
C LEU A 80 -9.68 11.32 8.95
N PRO A 81 -8.99 10.66 8.00
CA PRO A 81 -9.22 10.88 6.57
C PRO A 81 -10.64 10.57 6.12
N ALA A 82 -11.32 9.59 6.70
CA ALA A 82 -12.69 9.27 6.36
C ALA A 82 -13.64 10.43 6.69
N VAL A 83 -13.41 11.09 7.83
CA VAL A 83 -14.16 12.28 8.24
C VAL A 83 -13.80 13.48 7.37
N LEU A 84 -12.49 13.73 7.16
CA LEU A 84 -12.00 14.86 6.38
C LEU A 84 -12.41 14.75 4.90
N TYR A 85 -12.46 13.53 4.35
CA TYR A 85 -12.89 13.31 2.97
C TYR A 85 -14.30 13.82 2.73
N LYS A 86 -15.21 13.56 3.67
CA LYS A 86 -16.59 14.03 3.57
C LYS A 86 -16.71 15.56 3.51
N TYR A 87 -15.90 16.28 4.29
CA TYR A 87 -16.02 17.73 4.40
C TYR A 87 -15.14 18.50 3.40
N PHE A 88 -13.97 17.98 3.05
CA PHE A 88 -12.97 18.71 2.27
C PHE A 88 -12.68 18.08 0.90
N CYS A 89 -12.53 16.76 0.81
CA CYS A 89 -12.01 16.13 -0.41
C CYS A 89 -13.06 15.89 -1.51
N LEU A 90 -14.36 16.00 -1.22
CA LEU A 90 -15.40 15.84 -2.24
C LEU A 90 -15.29 16.88 -3.36
N ASN A 91 -14.88 18.12 -3.01
CA ASN A 91 -14.77 19.24 -3.95
C ASN A 91 -13.33 19.65 -4.27
N CYS A 92 -12.34 19.04 -3.59
CA CYS A 92 -10.93 19.30 -3.81
C CYS A 92 -10.33 18.46 -4.92
N ASP A 93 -9.15 18.86 -5.40
CA ASP A 93 -8.32 18.04 -6.27
C ASP A 93 -7.77 16.84 -5.48
N TRP A 94 -8.13 15.63 -5.89
CA TRP A 94 -7.71 14.39 -5.23
C TRP A 94 -6.18 14.20 -5.23
N ARG A 95 -5.50 14.73 -6.23
CA ARG A 95 -4.03 14.70 -6.29
C ARG A 95 -3.42 15.50 -5.15
N TRP A 96 -3.99 16.67 -4.86
CA TRP A 96 -3.55 17.49 -3.72
C TRP A 96 -3.87 16.84 -2.38
N CYS A 97 -5.02 16.17 -2.24
CA CYS A 97 -5.34 15.43 -1.02
C CYS A 97 -4.32 14.32 -0.74
N VAL A 98 -3.96 13.53 -1.75
CA VAL A 98 -2.94 12.47 -1.61
C VAL A 98 -1.56 13.07 -1.40
N PHE A 99 -1.19 14.09 -2.17
CA PHE A 99 0.12 14.76 -2.05
C PHE A 99 0.33 15.35 -0.65
N SER A 100 -0.65 16.12 -0.13
CA SER A 100 -0.55 16.72 1.19
C SER A 100 -0.52 15.68 2.31
N SER A 101 -1.35 14.64 2.22
CA SER A 101 -1.34 13.52 3.18
C SER A 101 0.00 12.80 3.19
N PHE A 102 0.58 12.60 2.01
CA PHE A 102 1.85 11.91 1.88
C PHE A 102 3.02 12.80 2.35
N ILE A 103 3.22 13.99 1.78
CA ILE A 103 4.38 14.83 2.05
C ILE A 103 4.27 15.53 3.41
N ILE A 104 3.15 16.24 3.65
CA ILE A 104 3.05 17.15 4.81
C ILE A 104 2.74 16.36 6.08
N VAL A 105 1.78 15.42 6.02
CA VAL A 105 1.32 14.73 7.23
C VAL A 105 2.20 13.54 7.58
N THR A 106 2.71 12.80 6.60
CA THR A 106 3.40 11.53 6.86
C THR A 106 4.92 11.65 6.68
N MET A 107 5.38 11.99 5.48
CA MET A 107 6.80 11.91 5.10
C MET A 107 7.67 12.90 5.87
N THR A 108 7.28 14.18 5.90
CA THR A 108 8.12 15.21 6.53
C THR A 108 8.31 14.97 8.02
N PRO A 109 7.25 14.74 8.83
CA PRO A 109 7.44 14.46 10.25
C PRO A 109 8.25 13.19 10.50
N GLN A 110 8.03 12.13 9.73
CA GLN A 110 8.76 10.88 9.88
C GLN A 110 10.24 11.05 9.54
N LEU A 111 10.56 11.62 8.39
CA LEU A 111 11.95 11.79 7.98
C LEU A 111 12.72 12.66 8.97
N VAL A 112 12.14 13.80 9.37
CA VAL A 112 12.76 14.72 10.33
C VAL A 112 13.01 14.03 11.66
N TYR A 113 11.98 13.41 12.23
CA TYR A 113 12.13 12.76 13.53
C TYR A 113 13.07 11.55 13.48
N TYR A 114 12.97 10.70 12.47
CA TYR A 114 13.80 9.51 12.36
C TYR A 114 15.29 9.85 12.18
N LEU A 115 15.60 10.88 11.39
CA LEU A 115 16.97 11.38 11.28
C LEU A 115 17.46 12.00 12.60
N MET A 116 16.63 12.80 13.27
CA MET A 116 17.00 13.39 14.57
C MET A 116 17.26 12.30 15.61
N ALA A 117 16.40 11.29 15.72
CA ALA A 117 16.56 10.19 16.70
C ALA A 117 17.74 9.26 16.36
N THR A 118 18.08 9.12 15.07
CA THR A 118 19.24 8.34 14.62
C THR A 118 20.55 9.06 14.95
N LEU A 119 20.64 10.35 14.61
CA LEU A 119 21.87 11.13 14.77
C LEU A 119 22.09 11.61 16.20
N ASN A 120 21.02 11.93 16.93
CA ASN A 120 21.10 12.46 18.29
C ASN A 120 20.40 11.54 19.30
N PRO A 121 21.15 10.85 20.19
CA PRO A 121 20.56 10.00 21.23
C PRO A 121 19.63 10.74 22.19
N ALA A 122 19.83 12.03 22.43
CA ALA A 122 18.96 12.83 23.31
C ALA A 122 17.56 13.08 22.70
N ALA A 123 17.39 12.91 21.39
CA ALA A 123 16.10 13.04 20.70
C ALA A 123 15.27 11.73 20.73
N ARG A 124 15.82 10.64 21.25
CA ARG A 124 15.18 9.34 21.32
C ARG A 124 14.09 9.35 22.38
N ASN A 125 12.84 9.42 21.95
CA ASN A 125 11.67 9.42 22.84
C ASN A 125 10.65 8.42 22.31
N VAL A 126 10.24 7.47 23.16
CA VAL A 126 9.32 6.39 22.81
C VAL A 126 7.93 6.90 22.43
N ASP A 127 7.44 7.91 23.15
CA ASP A 127 6.08 8.44 22.89
C ASP A 127 6.05 9.21 21.58
N LEU A 128 7.09 10.01 21.31
CA LEU A 128 7.19 10.75 20.05
C LEU A 128 7.37 9.80 18.87
N TYR A 129 8.15 8.73 19.03
CA TYR A 129 8.28 7.67 18.04
C TYR A 129 6.91 7.03 17.73
N ALA A 130 6.15 6.67 18.78
CA ALA A 130 4.82 6.08 18.65
C ALA A 130 3.84 6.98 17.90
N VAL A 131 3.86 8.30 18.17
CA VAL A 131 3.02 9.26 17.45
C VAL A 131 3.44 9.38 15.99
N VAL A 132 4.73 9.59 15.72
CA VAL A 132 5.23 9.83 14.36
C VAL A 132 5.08 8.59 13.47
N SER A 133 5.36 7.40 13.99
CA SER A 133 5.18 6.14 13.25
C SER A 133 3.71 5.89 12.91
N SER A 134 2.79 6.27 13.79
CA SER A 134 1.35 6.07 13.57
C SER A 134 0.72 7.03 12.53
N LEU A 135 1.42 8.10 12.11
CA LEU A 135 0.96 8.97 11.01
C LEU A 135 0.82 8.23 9.68
N THR A 136 1.48 7.08 9.50
CA THR A 136 1.27 6.22 8.33
C THR A 136 -0.18 5.78 8.17
N GLY A 137 -0.92 5.64 9.28
CA GLY A 137 -2.35 5.34 9.27
C GLY A 137 -3.17 6.38 8.53
N PHE A 138 -2.82 7.66 8.67
CA PHE A 138 -3.50 8.75 7.98
C PHE A 138 -3.36 8.64 6.45
N LEU A 139 -2.15 8.43 5.94
CA LEU A 139 -1.91 8.25 4.51
C LEU A 139 -2.65 7.01 3.98
N ARG A 140 -2.48 5.88 4.68
CA ARG A 140 -3.08 4.61 4.28
C ARG A 140 -4.59 4.70 4.17
N SER A 141 -5.25 5.32 5.14
CA SER A 141 -6.69 5.53 5.11
C SER A 141 -7.12 6.53 4.05
N THR A 142 -6.36 7.60 3.80
CA THR A 142 -6.62 8.53 2.69
C THR A 142 -6.67 7.78 1.35
N ILE A 143 -5.73 6.87 1.11
CA ILE A 143 -5.69 6.05 -0.10
C ILE A 143 -6.90 5.11 -0.15
N VAL A 144 -7.23 4.41 0.95
CA VAL A 144 -8.36 3.47 1.01
C VAL A 144 -9.69 4.18 0.74
N VAL A 145 -9.93 5.33 1.35
CA VAL A 145 -11.14 6.12 1.12
C VAL A 145 -11.25 6.55 -0.34
N LEU A 146 -10.13 6.97 -0.94
CA LEU A 146 -10.08 7.36 -2.33
C LEU A 146 -10.30 6.17 -3.27
N GLU A 147 -9.69 5.02 -2.99
CA GLU A 147 -9.90 3.76 -3.73
C GLU A 147 -11.37 3.38 -3.78
N LEU A 148 -12.03 3.41 -2.62
CA LEU A 148 -13.46 3.10 -2.51
C LEU A 148 -14.33 4.11 -3.25
N ALA A 149 -14.04 5.40 -3.13
CA ALA A 149 -14.76 6.45 -3.83
C ALA A 149 -14.63 6.32 -5.36
N ILE A 150 -13.42 6.05 -5.86
CA ILE A 150 -13.16 5.83 -7.27
C ILE A 150 -13.87 4.56 -7.75
N ALA A 151 -13.73 3.46 -7.02
CA ALA A 151 -14.33 2.19 -7.39
C ALA A 151 -15.86 2.28 -7.47
N ALA A 152 -16.49 2.97 -6.53
CA ALA A 152 -17.94 3.20 -6.54
C ALA A 152 -18.41 4.00 -7.78
N GLU A 153 -17.62 4.99 -8.24
CA GLU A 153 -18.00 5.83 -9.38
C GLU A 153 -17.84 5.15 -10.75
N ILE A 154 -16.94 4.19 -10.88
CA ILE A 154 -16.67 3.52 -12.16
C ILE A 154 -17.20 2.09 -12.22
N ALA A 155 -17.78 1.60 -11.14
CA ALA A 155 -18.34 0.26 -11.08
C ALA A 155 -19.48 0.06 -12.10
N PRO A 156 -19.53 -1.08 -12.79
CA PRO A 156 -20.63 -1.38 -13.72
C PRO A 156 -21.89 -1.75 -12.94
N VAL A 157 -23.05 -1.28 -13.42
CA VAL A 157 -24.35 -1.60 -12.84
C VAL A 157 -24.56 -3.13 -12.77
N GLY A 158 -24.89 -3.62 -11.57
CA GLY A 158 -25.09 -5.05 -11.31
C GLY A 158 -23.79 -5.86 -11.15
N GLY A 159 -22.65 -5.19 -10.99
CA GLY A 159 -21.34 -5.78 -10.74
C GLY A 159 -20.49 -4.96 -9.76
N GLU A 160 -21.13 -4.03 -9.04
CA GLU A 160 -20.46 -3.04 -8.20
C GLU A 160 -19.57 -3.70 -7.14
N GLY A 161 -20.11 -4.66 -6.39
CA GLY A 161 -19.37 -5.35 -5.33
C GLY A 161 -18.16 -6.11 -5.85
N ALA A 162 -18.29 -6.81 -6.98
CA ALA A 162 -17.17 -7.53 -7.59
C ALA A 162 -16.08 -6.57 -8.08
N PHE A 163 -16.47 -5.43 -8.66
CA PHE A 163 -15.53 -4.43 -9.16
C PHE A 163 -14.77 -3.74 -8.01
N VAL A 164 -15.49 -3.31 -6.97
CA VAL A 164 -14.89 -2.75 -5.75
C VAL A 164 -13.94 -3.76 -5.12
N GLY A 165 -14.37 -5.04 -5.00
CA GLY A 165 -13.54 -6.11 -4.47
C GLY A 165 -12.23 -6.27 -5.24
N ILE A 166 -12.24 -6.18 -6.57
CA ILE A 166 -11.02 -6.26 -7.39
C ILE A 166 -10.09 -5.07 -7.13
N ILE A 167 -10.60 -3.85 -7.09
CA ILE A 167 -9.78 -2.66 -6.85
C ILE A 167 -9.11 -2.72 -5.46
N VAL A 168 -9.88 -3.06 -4.43
CA VAL A 168 -9.37 -3.18 -3.05
C VAL A 168 -8.36 -4.34 -2.94
N SER A 169 -8.66 -5.49 -3.54
CA SER A 169 -7.73 -6.63 -3.54
C SER A 169 -6.43 -6.32 -4.27
N MET A 170 -6.50 -5.53 -5.35
CA MET A 170 -5.31 -5.08 -6.07
C MET A 170 -4.43 -4.17 -5.21
N ALA A 171 -5.02 -3.19 -4.54
CA ALA A 171 -4.29 -2.32 -3.63
C ALA A 171 -3.67 -3.11 -2.46
N ALA A 172 -4.42 -4.02 -1.86
CA ALA A 172 -3.92 -4.90 -0.80
C ALA A 172 -2.74 -5.76 -1.28
N SER A 173 -2.84 -6.33 -2.49
CA SER A 173 -1.75 -7.12 -3.09
C SER A 173 -0.49 -6.29 -3.37
N MET A 174 -0.66 -5.01 -3.78
CA MET A 174 0.48 -4.11 -3.99
C MET A 174 1.17 -3.75 -2.67
N ARG A 175 0.42 -3.50 -1.59
CA ARG A 175 0.98 -3.29 -0.24
C ARG A 175 1.79 -4.51 0.22
N PHE A 176 1.21 -5.70 0.07
CA PHE A 176 1.90 -6.93 0.42
C PHE A 176 3.19 -7.13 -0.40
N LEU A 177 3.12 -6.90 -1.70
CA LEU A 177 4.29 -7.02 -2.59
C LEU A 177 5.38 -6.00 -2.21
N ALA A 178 5.00 -4.77 -1.87
CA ALA A 178 5.92 -3.74 -1.39
C ALA A 178 6.66 -4.21 -0.12
N ASN A 179 5.93 -4.72 0.87
CA ASN A 179 6.52 -5.24 2.10
C ASN A 179 7.47 -6.42 1.83
N THR A 180 7.10 -7.33 0.93
CA THR A 180 7.94 -8.47 0.55
C THR A 180 9.25 -8.00 -0.08
N VAL A 181 9.19 -7.06 -1.03
CA VAL A 181 10.38 -6.48 -1.68
C VAL A 181 11.21 -5.68 -0.68
N SER A 182 10.57 -4.94 0.21
CA SER A 182 11.23 -4.20 1.29
C SER A 182 12.00 -5.12 2.23
N ASN A 183 11.42 -6.24 2.62
CA ASN A 183 12.09 -7.25 3.47
C ASN A 183 13.26 -7.90 2.75
N LEU A 184 13.11 -8.22 1.45
CA LEU A 184 14.19 -8.79 0.65
C LEU A 184 15.39 -7.84 0.55
N ILE A 185 15.14 -6.56 0.29
CA ILE A 185 16.20 -5.54 0.24
C ILE A 185 16.76 -5.29 1.64
N GLY A 186 15.91 -5.24 2.68
CA GLY A 186 16.33 -5.08 4.08
C GLY A 186 17.27 -6.19 4.54
N PHE A 187 17.04 -7.42 4.08
CA PHE A 187 17.93 -8.55 4.37
C PHE A 187 19.35 -8.34 3.83
N MET A 188 19.49 -7.74 2.65
CA MET A 188 20.81 -7.42 2.08
C MET A 188 21.61 -6.42 2.94
N PHE A 189 20.94 -5.52 3.68
CA PHE A 189 21.61 -4.62 4.60
C PHE A 189 22.02 -5.30 5.92
N LYS A 190 21.33 -6.37 6.33
CA LYS A 190 21.61 -7.12 7.55
C LYS A 190 22.89 -7.95 7.45
N ASP A 191 23.21 -8.48 6.27
CA ASP A 191 24.46 -9.25 6.06
C ASP A 191 25.73 -8.40 6.21
N VAL A 192 25.63 -7.08 5.99
CA VAL A 192 26.72 -6.13 6.21
C VAL A 192 26.97 -5.91 7.71
N GLU A 193 25.95 -6.05 8.56
CA GLU A 193 26.01 -5.89 10.01
C GLU A 193 26.91 -6.94 10.71
N ASN A 194 26.84 -8.18 10.25
CA ASN A 194 27.65 -9.29 10.81
C ASN A 194 29.17 -9.13 10.56
N SER A 195 29.56 -8.25 9.64
CA SER A 195 30.97 -7.99 9.32
C SER A 195 31.59 -6.80 10.07
N VAL A 196 30.79 -5.99 10.79
CA VAL A 196 31.23 -4.73 11.43
C VAL A 196 30.78 -4.62 12.89
N ALA A 197 30.86 -5.69 13.65
CA ALA A 197 30.52 -5.66 15.07
C ALA A 197 31.65 -5.02 15.90
N SER A 198 31.65 -3.69 16.07
CA SER A 198 32.40 -3.10 17.20
C SER A 198 32.23 -1.61 17.55
N THR A 199 31.47 -0.76 16.82
CA THR A 199 31.30 0.65 17.27
C THR A 199 29.91 1.20 16.88
N GLU A 200 29.23 1.91 17.80
CA GLU A 200 27.88 2.51 17.58
C GLU A 200 27.82 3.52 16.42
N ASP A 201 28.92 4.18 16.09
CA ASP A 201 28.95 5.27 15.11
C ASP A 201 28.76 4.85 13.65
N PRO A 202 29.34 3.75 13.12
CA PRO A 202 29.08 3.31 11.76
C PRO A 202 27.63 2.84 11.56
N ASP A 203 27.01 2.23 12.56
CA ASP A 203 25.61 1.79 12.50
C ASP A 203 24.64 2.97 12.33
N ARG A 204 24.86 4.10 12.98
CA ARG A 204 23.99 5.28 12.88
C ARG A 204 23.98 5.85 11.47
N MET A 205 25.14 5.96 10.82
CA MET A 205 25.23 6.49 9.46
C MET A 205 24.57 5.55 8.46
N GLN A 206 24.71 4.24 8.63
CA GLN A 206 24.08 3.24 7.78
C GLN A 206 22.54 3.26 7.92
N VAL A 207 22.03 3.34 9.15
CA VAL A 207 20.60 3.49 9.43
C VAL A 207 20.06 4.80 8.84
N ALA A 208 20.77 5.93 9.04
CA ALA A 208 20.38 7.21 8.46
C ALA A 208 20.32 7.16 6.92
N PHE A 209 21.33 6.56 6.29
CA PHE A 209 21.36 6.38 4.83
C PHE A 209 20.20 5.52 4.34
N ALA A 210 19.93 4.39 5.00
CA ALA A 210 18.84 3.49 4.63
C ALA A 210 17.46 4.18 4.82
N LEU A 211 17.29 5.00 5.86
CA LEU A 211 16.07 5.82 6.05
C LEU A 211 15.89 6.83 4.91
N VAL A 212 16.92 7.59 4.59
CA VAL A 212 16.86 8.59 3.50
C VAL A 212 16.58 7.90 2.16
N LEU A 213 17.25 6.79 1.87
CA LEU A 213 17.03 6.01 0.64
C LEU A 213 15.59 5.52 0.54
N SER A 214 15.04 4.98 1.62
CA SER A 214 13.64 4.54 1.69
C SER A 214 12.68 5.70 1.36
N HIS A 215 12.90 6.86 1.95
CA HIS A 215 12.05 8.04 1.72
C HIS A 215 12.21 8.61 0.30
N ILE A 216 13.41 8.58 -0.28
CA ILE A 216 13.61 8.96 -1.69
C ILE A 216 12.81 8.04 -2.62
N ILE A 217 12.87 6.72 -2.39
CA ILE A 217 12.09 5.75 -3.18
C ILE A 217 10.60 6.07 -3.05
N GLN A 218 10.11 6.33 -1.84
CA GLN A 218 8.69 6.66 -1.62
C GLN A 218 8.28 7.95 -2.36
N VAL A 219 9.12 8.99 -2.37
CA VAL A 219 8.86 10.24 -3.12
C VAL A 219 8.72 9.99 -4.62
N VAL A 220 9.48 9.05 -5.19
CA VAL A 220 9.32 8.67 -6.61
C VAL A 220 7.91 8.17 -6.89
N GLY A 221 7.22 7.58 -5.92
CA GLY A 221 5.82 7.17 -6.03
C GLY A 221 4.86 8.30 -6.39
N LEU A 222 5.20 9.56 -6.06
CA LEU A 222 4.37 10.73 -6.42
C LEU A 222 4.21 10.91 -7.94
N VAL A 223 5.12 10.39 -8.75
CA VAL A 223 4.99 10.40 -10.21
C VAL A 223 3.72 9.68 -10.64
N ALA A 224 3.29 8.66 -9.91
CA ALA A 224 2.07 7.92 -10.20
C ALA A 224 0.78 8.75 -10.00
N LEU A 225 0.84 9.88 -9.26
CA LEU A 225 -0.30 10.80 -9.11
C LEU A 225 -0.77 11.39 -10.46
N VAL A 226 0.09 11.41 -11.47
CA VAL A 226 -0.29 11.85 -12.83
C VAL A 226 -1.43 10.99 -13.40
N PHE A 227 -1.48 9.71 -13.03
CA PHE A 227 -2.53 8.79 -13.47
C PHE A 227 -3.85 8.97 -12.70
N LEU A 228 -3.81 9.58 -11.50
CA LEU A 228 -5.00 9.84 -10.71
C LEU A 228 -5.84 10.95 -11.35
N PRO A 229 -7.15 10.77 -11.58
CA PRO A 229 -8.05 11.87 -11.99
C PRO A 229 -8.04 12.99 -10.94
N LYS A 230 -8.18 14.24 -11.38
CA LYS A 230 -8.16 15.37 -10.45
C LYS A 230 -9.38 15.38 -9.54
N GLN A 231 -10.56 15.10 -10.11
CA GLN A 231 -11.82 15.17 -9.39
C GLN A 231 -12.81 14.10 -9.88
N LYS A 232 -13.87 13.91 -9.11
CA LYS A 232 -15.00 13.05 -9.47
C LYS A 232 -15.55 13.34 -10.88
N ARG A 233 -15.71 14.63 -11.24
CA ARG A 233 -16.23 15.04 -12.56
C ARG A 233 -15.32 14.59 -13.70
N ASP A 234 -14.02 14.69 -13.53
CA ASP A 234 -13.05 14.24 -14.53
C ASP A 234 -13.07 12.73 -14.70
N LEU A 235 -13.21 12.00 -13.58
CA LEU A 235 -13.36 10.56 -13.60
C LEU A 235 -14.62 10.13 -14.34
N GLN A 236 -15.76 10.78 -14.08
CA GLN A 236 -17.03 10.51 -14.76
C GLN A 236 -16.96 10.85 -16.23
N ARG A 237 -16.32 11.96 -16.62
CA ARG A 237 -16.08 12.29 -18.04
C ARG A 237 -15.22 11.22 -18.71
N LEU A 238 -14.13 10.83 -18.08
CA LEU A 238 -13.26 9.78 -18.58
C LEU A 238 -13.98 8.42 -18.68
N HIS A 239 -14.90 8.14 -17.77
CA HIS A 239 -15.71 6.92 -17.81
C HIS A 239 -16.74 6.94 -18.94
N ARG A 240 -17.35 8.10 -19.26
CA ARG A 240 -18.37 8.23 -20.31
C ARG A 240 -17.77 8.36 -21.70
N TYR A 241 -16.73 9.15 -21.85
CA TYR A 241 -16.17 9.56 -23.15
C TYR A 241 -14.77 8.99 -23.42
N GLY A 242 -14.14 8.36 -22.42
CA GLY A 242 -12.82 7.76 -22.57
C GLY A 242 -12.82 6.60 -23.57
N SER A 243 -11.70 6.44 -24.26
CA SER A 243 -11.51 5.35 -25.20
C SER A 243 -11.56 3.98 -24.51
N LYS A 244 -11.98 2.96 -25.25
CA LYS A 244 -11.79 1.59 -24.81
C LYS A 244 -10.32 1.23 -25.04
N ASN A 245 -9.61 0.93 -23.98
CA ASN A 245 -8.26 0.39 -24.09
C ASN A 245 -8.29 -0.94 -24.86
N GLY A 246 -7.21 -1.18 -25.59
CA GLY A 246 -7.07 -2.43 -26.34
C GLY A 246 -7.14 -3.66 -25.44
N LYS A 247 -7.42 -4.81 -26.01
CA LYS A 247 -7.47 -6.11 -25.33
C LYS A 247 -6.20 -6.38 -24.52
N CYS A 248 -5.06 -5.86 -24.96
CA CYS A 248 -3.77 -5.99 -24.31
C CYS A 248 -3.76 -5.37 -22.90
N THR A 249 -4.32 -4.16 -22.72
CA THR A 249 -4.36 -3.49 -21.41
C THR A 249 -5.20 -4.26 -20.39
N THR A 250 -6.34 -4.80 -20.81
CA THR A 250 -7.18 -5.62 -19.92
C THR A 250 -6.44 -6.88 -19.49
N TRP A 251 -5.74 -7.56 -20.40
CA TRP A 251 -4.93 -8.72 -20.09
C TRP A 251 -3.77 -8.38 -19.14
N TRP A 252 -3.12 -7.25 -19.33
CA TRP A 252 -2.07 -6.76 -18.43
C TRP A 252 -2.59 -6.56 -17.01
N ILE A 253 -3.73 -5.90 -16.84
CA ILE A 253 -4.36 -5.69 -15.53
C ILE A 253 -4.68 -7.03 -14.87
N MET A 254 -5.28 -7.96 -15.63
CA MET A 254 -5.62 -9.29 -15.12
C MET A 254 -4.37 -10.11 -14.76
N ALA A 255 -3.31 -10.01 -15.57
CA ALA A 255 -2.03 -10.68 -15.29
C ALA A 255 -1.38 -10.12 -14.01
N CYS A 256 -1.33 -8.80 -13.85
CA CYS A 256 -0.81 -8.17 -12.63
C CYS A 256 -1.58 -8.62 -11.39
N LEU A 257 -2.92 -8.66 -11.46
CA LEU A 257 -3.76 -9.17 -10.38
C LEU A 257 -3.44 -10.63 -10.04
N ALA A 258 -3.38 -11.49 -11.05
CA ALA A 258 -3.12 -12.91 -10.87
C ALA A 258 -1.72 -13.15 -10.26
N VAL A 259 -0.71 -12.47 -10.78
CA VAL A 259 0.67 -12.56 -10.27
C VAL A 259 0.75 -12.05 -8.84
N SER A 260 0.18 -10.88 -8.54
CA SER A 260 0.19 -10.31 -7.19
C SER A 260 -0.50 -11.22 -6.19
N PHE A 261 -1.64 -11.80 -6.57
CA PHE A 261 -2.38 -12.75 -5.74
C PHE A 261 -1.59 -14.04 -5.49
N LEU A 262 -0.98 -14.62 -6.53
CA LEU A 262 -0.16 -15.82 -6.41
C LEU A 262 1.05 -15.58 -5.52
N VAL A 263 1.78 -14.48 -5.75
CA VAL A 263 2.92 -14.09 -4.92
C VAL A 263 2.49 -13.94 -3.47
N SER A 264 1.42 -13.16 -3.20
CA SER A 264 0.88 -12.98 -1.86
C SER A 264 0.54 -14.31 -1.19
N THR A 265 -0.13 -15.22 -1.90
CA THR A 265 -0.52 -16.53 -1.37
C THR A 265 0.70 -17.39 -1.05
N ILE A 266 1.69 -17.44 -1.95
CA ILE A 266 2.92 -18.22 -1.75
C ILE A 266 3.68 -17.71 -0.53
N PHE A 267 3.91 -16.41 -0.41
CA PHE A 267 4.65 -15.84 0.72
C PHE A 267 3.92 -16.00 2.05
N ASN A 268 2.58 -15.87 2.06
CA ASN A 268 1.80 -16.16 3.27
C ASN A 268 1.89 -17.65 3.66
N ALA A 269 1.85 -18.56 2.69
CA ALA A 269 2.02 -19.99 2.96
C ALA A 269 3.41 -20.30 3.52
N LEU A 270 4.45 -19.68 2.97
CA LEU A 270 5.82 -19.81 3.47
C LEU A 270 5.98 -19.23 4.88
N ALA A 271 5.28 -18.13 5.22
CA ALA A 271 5.30 -17.53 6.55
C ALA A 271 4.66 -18.43 7.63
N ILE A 272 3.64 -19.22 7.27
CA ILE A 272 2.94 -20.10 8.20
C ILE A 272 3.72 -21.39 8.45
N SER A 273 4.51 -21.87 7.50
CA SER A 273 5.25 -23.11 7.63
C SER A 273 6.46 -22.95 8.57
N PRO A 274 6.57 -23.76 9.65
CA PRO A 274 7.67 -23.64 10.62
C PRO A 274 9.05 -23.82 9.99
N SER A 275 9.17 -24.60 8.91
CA SER A 275 10.42 -24.84 8.20
C SER A 275 10.89 -23.69 7.32
N THR A 276 10.00 -22.77 6.97
CA THR A 276 10.29 -21.66 6.05
C THR A 276 10.04 -20.27 6.64
N SER A 277 9.41 -20.21 7.82
CA SER A 277 9.12 -18.94 8.53
C SER A 277 10.38 -18.20 8.96
N CYS A 278 11.52 -18.88 9.07
CA CYS A 278 12.82 -18.29 9.39
C CYS A 278 13.48 -17.58 8.18
N LEU A 279 13.01 -17.80 6.96
CA LEU A 279 13.59 -17.16 5.77
C LEU A 279 13.43 -15.63 5.83
N GLY A 280 14.51 -14.90 5.56
CA GLY A 280 14.51 -13.43 5.56
C GLY A 280 13.50 -12.81 4.59
N ILE A 281 13.23 -13.49 3.46
CA ILE A 281 12.22 -13.05 2.47
C ILE A 281 10.81 -12.98 3.05
N VAL A 282 10.53 -13.79 4.06
CA VAL A 282 9.20 -13.87 4.71
C VAL A 282 9.11 -13.00 5.96
N GLY A 283 10.20 -12.31 6.30
CA GLY A 283 10.33 -11.49 7.52
C GLY A 283 10.91 -12.25 8.71
N GLY A 284 11.49 -13.44 8.49
CA GLY A 284 12.24 -14.18 9.50
C GLY A 284 13.67 -13.65 9.69
N ASN A 285 14.34 -14.15 10.74
CA ASN A 285 15.71 -13.73 11.08
C ASN A 285 16.82 -14.44 10.27
N GLY A 286 16.47 -15.26 9.30
CA GLY A 286 17.37 -16.15 8.56
C GLY A 286 17.36 -17.57 9.15
N CYS A 287 17.50 -18.60 8.34
CA CYS A 287 17.63 -20.00 8.78
C CYS A 287 19.11 -20.39 9.00
#